data_c2eb1af11f448abcc635ef9a469eda32
#
_entry.id   c2eb1af11f448abcc635ef9a469eda32
#
_cell.length_a   1.000
_cell.length_b   1.000
_cell.length_c   1.000
_cell.angle_alpha   90.00
_cell.angle_beta   90.00
_cell.angle_gamma   90.00
#
_symmetry.space_group_name_H-M   'P 1'
#
loop_
_entity.id
_entity.type
_entity.pdbx_description
1 polymer ?
#
loop_
_entity_poly.entity_id
_entity_poly.type
_entity_poly.pdbx_seq_one_letter_code
_entity_poly.pdbx_strand_id
1 'polypeptide(L)'
;MKYPLGLLFGLASTLVFAQQGGIGTVKVEPNPVKAGQEVKITISAEGDAPSFCGMVVHFDDGSESRQIKIDGKDGKFPATISKTYAKAGSYSIKAEGKKITTHFPCVGSATAKLVVEGAPAAAKPAAPACPEGYKMSGKAGKAGDFSCKGGKGAVAPAQPLTCGDGLEYFSNDKSKQLGCRKAKGKK
;
A
#
# COMPACT_ATOMS: atom_id res chain seq x y z
N MET A 1 74.77 42.28 -2.97
CA MET A 1 73.98 41.93 -1.78
C MET A 1 72.79 41.04 -2.26
N LYS A 2 72.85 39.72 -1.97
CA LYS A 2 71.86 38.72 -2.43
C LYS A 2 70.99 38.38 -1.20
N TYR A 3 69.70 38.64 -1.30
CA TYR A 3 68.70 38.20 -0.32
C TYR A 3 68.11 36.86 -0.74
N PRO A 4 68.09 35.82 0.12
CA PRO A 4 67.37 34.61 -0.21
C PRO A 4 65.87 34.77 0.09
N LEU A 5 65.06 34.45 -0.93
CA LEU A 5 63.59 34.40 -0.86
C LEU A 5 63.19 33.16 -0.08
N GLY A 6 62.72 33.34 1.17
CA GLY A 6 62.22 32.26 1.98
C GLY A 6 60.81 31.81 1.53
N LEU A 7 60.71 30.57 1.06
CA LEU A 7 59.43 29.92 0.71
C LEU A 7 58.73 29.50 2.00
N LEU A 8 57.69 30.21 2.40
CA LEU A 8 56.78 29.79 3.48
C LEU A 8 55.79 28.77 2.92
N PHE A 9 56.03 27.49 3.19
CA PHE A 9 55.04 26.43 2.95
C PHE A 9 53.95 26.53 4.04
N GLY A 10 52.81 27.10 3.67
CA GLY A 10 51.62 27.07 4.50
C GLY A 10 50.99 25.65 4.48
N LEU A 11 51.08 24.95 5.61
CA LEU A 11 50.36 23.71 5.87
C LEU A 11 48.85 24.05 5.98
N ALA A 12 48.12 23.86 4.92
CA ALA A 12 46.67 23.89 4.95
C ALA A 12 46.15 22.60 5.61
N SER A 13 45.89 22.66 6.91
CA SER A 13 45.22 21.58 7.64
C SER A 13 43.78 21.53 7.20
N THR A 14 43.44 20.60 6.30
CA THR A 14 42.05 20.27 5.98
C THR A 14 41.40 19.57 7.15
N LEU A 15 40.58 20.28 7.91
CA LEU A 15 39.70 19.68 8.91
C LEU A 15 38.69 18.78 8.18
N VAL A 16 38.96 17.49 8.18
CA VAL A 16 37.97 16.49 7.76
C VAL A 16 36.92 16.42 8.87
N PHE A 17 35.83 17.13 8.70
CA PHE A 17 34.65 16.90 9.54
C PHE A 17 34.13 15.49 9.20
N ALA A 18 34.27 14.57 10.13
CA ALA A 18 33.60 13.30 10.09
C ALA A 18 32.07 13.60 9.99
N GLN A 19 31.50 13.36 8.85
CA GLN A 19 30.05 13.51 8.66
C GLN A 19 29.38 12.43 9.53
N GLN A 20 28.80 12.87 10.65
CA GLN A 20 27.96 11.98 11.45
C GLN A 20 26.85 11.46 10.58
N GLY A 21 26.82 10.16 10.36
CA GLY A 21 25.80 9.53 9.57
C GLY A 21 24.41 9.75 10.15
N GLY A 22 23.42 9.83 9.29
CA GLY A 22 22.05 10.14 9.65
C GLY A 22 21.04 9.45 8.77
N ILE A 23 19.81 9.96 8.77
CA ILE A 23 18.75 9.53 7.86
C ILE A 23 19.11 10.02 6.46
N GLY A 24 19.41 9.10 5.54
CA GLY A 24 19.80 9.41 4.18
C GLY A 24 18.64 9.37 3.20
N THR A 25 18.00 8.22 3.02
CA THR A 25 16.95 8.04 2.03
C THR A 25 15.76 7.28 2.57
N VAL A 26 14.58 7.58 2.01
CA VAL A 26 13.37 6.78 2.15
C VAL A 26 13.02 6.19 0.80
N LYS A 27 12.86 4.87 0.72
CA LYS A 27 12.41 4.15 -0.48
C LYS A 27 11.10 3.46 -0.18
N VAL A 28 10.17 3.54 -1.12
CA VAL A 28 8.84 2.93 -0.99
C VAL A 28 8.58 2.03 -2.17
N GLU A 29 8.28 0.75 -1.91
CA GLU A 29 8.06 -0.26 -2.94
C GLU A 29 6.87 -1.17 -2.61
N PRO A 30 6.05 -1.51 -3.61
CA PRO A 30 6.03 -0.98 -4.97
C PRO A 30 5.52 0.47 -5.03
N ASN A 31 5.92 1.21 -6.07
CA ASN A 31 5.46 2.57 -6.33
C ASN A 31 5.40 2.79 -7.86
N PRO A 32 4.22 2.98 -8.48
CA PRO A 32 2.91 3.08 -7.83
C PRO A 32 2.39 1.75 -7.24
N VAL A 33 1.38 1.86 -6.37
CA VAL A 33 0.72 0.72 -5.72
C VAL A 33 -0.80 0.87 -5.80
N LYS A 34 -1.55 -0.23 -5.80
CA LYS A 34 -3.02 -0.17 -5.73
C LYS A 34 -3.50 0.01 -4.29
N ALA A 35 -4.60 0.75 -4.12
CA ALA A 35 -5.24 0.90 -2.81
C ALA A 35 -5.55 -0.48 -2.19
N GLY A 36 -5.29 -0.63 -0.91
CA GLY A 36 -5.45 -1.89 -0.18
C GLY A 36 -4.24 -2.84 -0.26
N GLN A 37 -3.25 -2.57 -1.10
CA GLN A 37 -2.01 -3.36 -1.15
C GLN A 37 -0.97 -2.81 -0.18
N GLU A 38 -0.13 -3.71 0.31
CA GLU A 38 0.97 -3.37 1.21
C GLU A 38 2.15 -2.76 0.44
N VAL A 39 2.74 -1.72 1.01
CA VAL A 39 4.02 -1.16 0.58
C VAL A 39 5.08 -1.38 1.66
N LYS A 40 6.30 -1.59 1.21
CA LYS A 40 7.48 -1.68 2.03
C LYS A 40 8.21 -0.33 2.01
N ILE A 41 8.40 0.27 3.17
CA ILE A 41 9.10 1.54 3.35
C ILE A 41 10.46 1.21 3.96
N THR A 42 11.53 1.52 3.23
CA THR A 42 12.92 1.29 3.67
C THR A 42 13.60 2.63 3.90
N ILE A 43 14.12 2.83 5.10
CA ILE A 43 14.88 4.03 5.49
C ILE A 43 16.34 3.62 5.59
N SER A 44 17.20 4.24 4.80
CA SER A 44 18.65 3.98 4.79
C SER A 44 19.42 5.15 5.41
N ALA A 45 20.55 4.85 6.00
CA ALA A 45 21.45 5.86 6.50
C ALA A 45 22.25 6.52 5.36
N GLU A 46 22.71 7.74 5.60
CA GLU A 46 23.75 8.42 4.82
C GLU A 46 25.03 8.43 5.65
N GLY A 47 26.15 8.09 5.01
CA GLY A 47 27.43 7.95 5.72
C GLY A 47 27.46 6.75 6.67
N ASP A 48 28.21 6.88 7.77
CA ASP A 48 28.30 5.84 8.79
C ASP A 48 26.96 5.73 9.53
N ALA A 49 26.32 4.56 9.42
CA ALA A 49 25.01 4.34 10.01
C ALA A 49 25.06 4.50 11.53
N PRO A 50 24.26 5.41 12.13
CA PRO A 50 24.25 5.57 13.58
C PRO A 50 23.71 4.29 14.23
N SER A 51 24.34 3.89 15.34
CA SER A 51 23.97 2.68 16.08
C SER A 51 23.00 2.94 17.24
N PHE A 52 22.75 4.21 17.58
CA PHE A 52 21.88 4.57 18.71
C PHE A 52 21.19 5.91 18.48
N CYS A 53 19.98 5.87 17.94
CA CYS A 53 19.15 7.07 17.76
C CYS A 53 17.67 6.74 17.59
N GLY A 54 16.81 7.76 17.65
CA GLY A 54 15.37 7.66 17.44
C GLY A 54 14.91 8.43 16.20
N MET A 55 13.93 7.90 15.49
CA MET A 55 13.27 8.58 14.38
C MET A 55 11.76 8.33 14.39
N VAL A 56 11.02 9.20 13.73
CA VAL A 56 9.60 9.05 13.50
C VAL A 56 9.31 9.04 12.00
N VAL A 57 8.38 8.20 11.58
CA VAL A 57 7.91 8.12 10.19
C VAL A 57 6.47 8.58 10.12
N HIS A 58 6.23 9.59 9.30
CA HIS A 58 4.92 10.17 9.00
C HIS A 58 4.43 9.63 7.66
N PHE A 59 3.14 9.26 7.57
CA PHE A 59 2.57 8.57 6.42
C PHE A 59 1.66 9.42 5.53
N ASP A 60 1.33 10.63 5.95
CA ASP A 60 0.48 11.59 5.20
C ASP A 60 -0.93 11.07 4.85
N ASP A 61 -1.40 10.03 5.54
CA ASP A 61 -2.73 9.43 5.35
C ASP A 61 -3.68 9.68 6.53
N GLY A 62 -3.27 10.56 7.47
CA GLY A 62 -3.99 10.86 8.69
C GLY A 62 -3.84 9.79 9.78
N SER A 63 -3.11 8.71 9.54
CA SER A 63 -2.80 7.72 10.56
C SER A 63 -1.69 8.20 11.50
N GLU A 64 -1.57 7.54 12.64
CA GLU A 64 -0.50 7.81 13.60
C GLU A 64 0.88 7.55 13.00
N SER A 65 1.84 8.41 13.31
CA SER A 65 3.23 8.25 12.91
C SER A 65 3.88 7.09 13.68
N ARG A 66 4.83 6.41 13.07
CA ARG A 66 5.54 5.28 13.66
C ARG A 66 6.90 5.71 14.22
N GLN A 67 7.12 5.42 15.49
CA GLN A 67 8.42 5.61 16.14
C GLN A 67 9.32 4.40 15.90
N ILE A 68 10.58 4.65 15.57
CA ILE A 68 11.61 3.63 15.34
C ILE A 68 12.83 3.98 16.21
N LYS A 69 13.32 3.01 16.95
CA LYS A 69 14.56 3.09 17.72
C LYS A 69 15.64 2.34 16.97
N ILE A 70 16.80 2.95 16.84
CA ILE A 70 18.03 2.32 16.35
C ILE A 70 18.88 2.06 17.57
N ASP A 71 19.12 0.81 17.91
CA ASP A 71 19.87 0.39 19.10
C ASP A 71 20.94 -0.69 18.78
N GLY A 72 21.06 -1.03 17.50
CA GLY A 72 21.99 -2.03 17.01
C GLY A 72 21.56 -3.49 17.24
N LYS A 73 20.55 -3.73 18.08
CA LYS A 73 19.99 -5.07 18.35
C LYS A 73 18.71 -5.29 17.54
N ASP A 74 17.63 -4.64 17.98
CA ASP A 74 16.30 -4.79 17.38
C ASP A 74 16.05 -3.78 16.26
N GLY A 75 16.71 -2.62 16.31
CA GLY A 75 16.66 -1.58 15.31
C GLY A 75 18.01 -1.27 14.71
N LYS A 76 18.12 -1.32 13.38
CA LYS A 76 19.33 -0.95 12.62
C LYS A 76 18.96 -0.37 11.27
N PHE A 77 19.89 0.37 10.67
CA PHE A 77 19.76 0.74 9.27
C PHE A 77 20.22 -0.39 8.33
N PRO A 78 19.54 -0.63 7.20
CA PRO A 78 18.28 0.01 6.80
C PRO A 78 17.10 -0.47 7.65
N ALA A 79 16.28 0.49 8.13
CA ALA A 79 15.06 0.18 8.84
C ALA A 79 13.91 -0.02 7.85
N THR A 80 13.11 -1.06 8.07
CA THR A 80 12.01 -1.41 7.16
C THR A 80 10.71 -1.51 7.92
N ILE A 81 9.65 -0.92 7.36
CA ILE A 81 8.28 -1.01 7.87
C ILE A 81 7.31 -1.29 6.73
N SER A 82 6.22 -1.98 7.04
CA SER A 82 5.11 -2.21 6.11
C SER A 82 3.93 -1.29 6.41
N LYS A 83 3.24 -0.84 5.38
CA LYS A 83 2.07 0.02 5.47
C LYS A 83 1.09 -0.26 4.33
N THR A 84 -0.21 -0.15 4.63
CA THR A 84 -1.28 -0.25 3.63
C THR A 84 -2.04 1.07 3.56
N TYR A 85 -2.30 1.55 2.35
CA TYR A 85 -3.08 2.76 2.09
C TYR A 85 -4.45 2.38 1.53
N ALA A 86 -5.52 2.75 2.23
CA ALA A 86 -6.88 2.37 1.85
C ALA A 86 -7.47 3.21 0.70
N LYS A 87 -6.95 4.43 0.48
CA LYS A 87 -7.48 5.37 -0.50
C LYS A 87 -6.44 5.70 -1.56
N ALA A 88 -6.90 5.88 -2.80
CA ALA A 88 -6.06 6.42 -3.87
C ALA A 88 -5.63 7.86 -3.56
N GLY A 89 -4.42 8.21 -3.96
CA GLY A 89 -3.86 9.55 -3.74
C GLY A 89 -2.35 9.57 -3.88
N SER A 90 -1.78 10.76 -3.71
CA SER A 90 -0.34 10.95 -3.58
C SER A 90 -0.03 11.24 -2.12
N TYR A 91 0.88 10.45 -1.55
CA TYR A 91 1.27 10.55 -0.15
C TYR A 91 2.75 10.90 -0.04
N SER A 92 3.10 11.68 0.97
CA SER A 92 4.47 12.07 1.28
C SER A 92 4.93 11.36 2.54
N ILE A 93 5.74 10.33 2.40
CA ILE A 93 6.28 9.58 3.53
C ILE A 93 7.57 10.25 3.98
N LYS A 94 7.58 10.78 5.21
CA LYS A 94 8.72 11.49 5.79
C LYS A 94 9.28 10.74 6.98
N ALA A 95 10.58 10.46 6.97
CA ALA A 95 11.33 10.01 8.15
C ALA A 95 12.12 11.20 8.68
N GLU A 96 12.06 11.46 9.99
CA GLU A 96 12.83 12.52 10.63
C GLU A 96 13.32 12.08 12.02
N GLY A 97 14.49 12.60 12.43
CA GLY A 97 15.04 12.33 13.74
C GLY A 97 14.15 12.87 14.84
N LYS A 98 13.88 12.04 15.85
CA LYS A 98 13.10 12.43 17.03
C LYS A 98 13.62 11.73 18.28
N LYS A 99 13.67 12.44 19.40
CA LYS A 99 13.98 11.85 20.68
C LYS A 99 12.90 10.84 21.06
N ILE A 100 13.29 9.59 21.30
CA ILE A 100 12.39 8.52 21.71
C ILE A 100 12.95 7.90 22.98
N THR A 101 12.29 8.14 24.10
CA THR A 101 12.75 7.71 25.44
C THR A 101 14.20 8.17 25.68
N THR A 102 15.16 7.24 25.73
CA THR A 102 16.59 7.48 25.95
C THR A 102 17.38 7.70 24.65
N HIS A 103 16.78 7.46 23.48
CA HIS A 103 17.45 7.61 22.19
C HIS A 103 17.42 9.07 21.75
N PHE A 104 18.59 9.62 21.43
CA PHE A 104 18.71 10.94 20.82
C PHE A 104 18.10 10.94 19.41
N PRO A 105 17.72 12.11 18.87
CA PRO A 105 17.25 12.16 17.49
C PRO A 105 18.31 11.65 16.51
N CYS A 106 17.95 10.81 15.54
CA CYS A 106 18.81 10.56 14.39
C CYS A 106 19.03 11.89 13.64
N VAL A 107 20.21 12.11 13.09
CA VAL A 107 20.51 13.33 12.32
C VAL A 107 19.73 13.30 11.00
N GLY A 108 19.18 14.42 10.59
CA GLY A 108 18.57 14.62 9.28
C GLY A 108 17.14 14.15 9.15
N SER A 109 16.65 14.21 7.93
CA SER A 109 15.33 13.73 7.51
C SER A 109 15.34 13.41 6.03
N ALA A 110 14.48 12.49 5.61
CA ALA A 110 14.30 12.14 4.22
C ALA A 110 12.80 11.95 3.90
N THR A 111 12.43 12.18 2.65
CA THR A 111 11.05 12.09 2.19
C THR A 111 10.98 11.33 0.88
N ALA A 112 9.97 10.47 0.75
CA ALA A 112 9.62 9.81 -0.50
C ALA A 112 8.16 10.08 -0.85
N LYS A 113 7.86 10.16 -2.16
CA LYS A 113 6.49 10.23 -2.65
C LYS A 113 6.01 8.84 -3.00
N LEU A 114 4.77 8.53 -2.63
CA LEU A 114 4.07 7.32 -3.01
C LEU A 114 2.81 7.69 -3.78
N VAL A 115 2.61 7.05 -4.92
CA VAL A 115 1.35 7.12 -5.68
C VAL A 115 0.55 5.87 -5.39
N VAL A 116 -0.65 6.05 -4.81
CA VAL A 116 -1.61 4.98 -4.61
C VAL A 116 -2.70 5.13 -5.66
N GLU A 117 -2.77 4.17 -6.55
CA GLU A 117 -3.81 4.12 -7.58
C GLU A 117 -5.11 3.63 -6.96
N GLY A 118 -6.25 4.06 -7.55
CA GLY A 118 -7.55 3.49 -7.18
C GLY A 118 -7.50 1.98 -7.25
N ALA A 119 -8.13 1.29 -6.30
CA ALA A 119 -8.41 -0.12 -6.50
C ALA A 119 -9.05 -0.27 -7.88
N PRO A 120 -8.70 -1.30 -8.69
CA PRO A 120 -9.42 -1.55 -9.92
C PRO A 120 -10.89 -1.53 -9.56
N ALA A 121 -11.67 -0.63 -10.20
CA ALA A 121 -13.09 -0.50 -9.93
C ALA A 121 -13.62 -1.92 -9.91
N ALA A 122 -14.15 -2.35 -8.76
CA ALA A 122 -14.68 -3.69 -8.60
C ALA A 122 -15.49 -3.93 -9.86
N ALA A 123 -15.13 -4.92 -10.67
CA ALA A 123 -15.65 -5.08 -12.01
C ALA A 123 -17.16 -4.94 -11.87
N LYS A 124 -17.70 -3.85 -12.49
CA LYS A 124 -19.14 -3.54 -12.37
C LYS A 124 -19.85 -4.87 -12.59
N PRO A 125 -20.65 -5.36 -11.65
CA PRO A 125 -21.24 -6.68 -11.76
C PRO A 125 -21.74 -6.84 -13.19
N ALA A 126 -21.25 -7.85 -13.91
CA ALA A 126 -21.65 -8.07 -15.29
C ALA A 126 -23.16 -7.96 -15.32
N ALA A 127 -23.70 -7.16 -16.25
CA ALA A 127 -25.14 -6.96 -16.33
C ALA A 127 -25.81 -8.34 -16.23
N PRO A 128 -26.84 -8.51 -15.39
CA PRO A 128 -27.45 -9.81 -15.17
C PRO A 128 -27.81 -10.44 -16.50
N ALA A 129 -27.14 -11.51 -16.86
CA ALA A 129 -27.32 -12.22 -18.12
C ALA A 129 -27.77 -13.65 -17.84
N CYS A 130 -28.75 -14.10 -18.57
CA CYS A 130 -29.21 -15.48 -18.50
C CYS A 130 -28.32 -16.39 -19.37
N PRO A 131 -28.03 -17.62 -18.92
CA PRO A 131 -27.31 -18.60 -19.72
C PRO A 131 -28.07 -18.93 -21.03
N GLU A 132 -27.34 -19.56 -21.94
CA GLU A 132 -27.93 -20.00 -23.22
C GLU A 132 -29.14 -20.89 -23.01
N GLY A 133 -30.20 -20.65 -23.78
CA GLY A 133 -31.49 -21.35 -23.63
C GLY A 133 -32.40 -20.79 -22.52
N TYR A 134 -31.96 -19.81 -21.75
CA TYR A 134 -32.75 -19.15 -20.71
C TYR A 134 -33.06 -17.70 -21.08
N LYS A 135 -34.23 -17.23 -20.75
CA LYS A 135 -34.67 -15.83 -20.95
C LYS A 135 -34.93 -15.19 -19.59
N MET A 136 -34.57 -13.93 -19.45
CA MET A 136 -34.83 -13.18 -18.23
C MET A 136 -36.33 -13.09 -17.95
N SER A 137 -36.73 -13.45 -16.74
CA SER A 137 -38.11 -13.40 -16.27
C SER A 137 -38.32 -12.12 -15.45
N GLY A 138 -38.80 -11.06 -16.11
CA GLY A 138 -38.93 -9.75 -15.50
C GLY A 138 -37.71 -8.85 -15.66
N LYS A 139 -37.69 -7.74 -14.91
CA LYS A 139 -36.55 -6.82 -14.85
C LYS A 139 -35.60 -7.21 -13.69
N ALA A 140 -34.32 -7.01 -13.88
CA ALA A 140 -33.39 -7.15 -12.78
C ALA A 140 -33.67 -6.14 -11.67
N GLY A 141 -33.60 -6.57 -10.42
CA GLY A 141 -33.80 -5.72 -9.26
C GLY A 141 -32.65 -4.71 -9.08
N LYS A 142 -32.89 -3.64 -8.32
CA LYS A 142 -31.88 -2.60 -8.03
C LYS A 142 -30.63 -3.16 -7.33
N ALA A 143 -30.77 -4.27 -6.62
CA ALA A 143 -29.67 -4.96 -5.96
C ALA A 143 -28.92 -5.96 -6.85
N GLY A 144 -29.29 -6.05 -8.15
CA GLY A 144 -28.73 -7.02 -9.08
C GLY A 144 -29.38 -8.41 -9.03
N ASP A 145 -30.45 -8.60 -8.25
CA ASP A 145 -31.23 -9.82 -8.21
C ASP A 145 -31.98 -10.01 -9.54
N PHE A 146 -31.98 -11.21 -10.07
CA PHE A 146 -32.66 -11.56 -11.33
C PHE A 146 -33.02 -13.04 -11.39
N SER A 147 -33.95 -13.35 -12.26
CA SER A 147 -34.41 -14.70 -12.50
C SER A 147 -34.46 -14.97 -14.00
N CYS A 148 -34.06 -16.15 -14.40
CA CYS A 148 -34.09 -16.65 -15.77
C CYS A 148 -35.01 -17.86 -15.85
N LYS A 149 -35.82 -17.94 -16.89
CA LYS A 149 -36.71 -19.07 -17.18
C LYS A 149 -36.23 -19.82 -18.41
N GLY A 150 -36.01 -21.12 -18.28
CA GLY A 150 -35.60 -21.98 -19.37
C GLY A 150 -36.73 -22.28 -20.35
N GLY A 151 -36.39 -22.29 -21.64
CA GLY A 151 -37.30 -22.73 -22.73
C GLY A 151 -37.43 -24.27 -22.81
N LYS A 152 -38.16 -24.76 -23.81
CA LYS A 152 -38.18 -26.20 -24.13
C LYS A 152 -36.74 -26.63 -24.49
N GLY A 153 -36.21 -27.66 -23.80
CA GLY A 153 -34.86 -28.15 -24.05
C GLY A 153 -33.72 -27.41 -23.33
N ALA A 154 -34.04 -26.35 -22.56
CA ALA A 154 -32.97 -25.69 -21.77
C ALA A 154 -32.39 -26.65 -20.74
N VAL A 155 -31.06 -26.77 -20.74
CA VAL A 155 -30.25 -27.55 -19.78
C VAL A 155 -29.66 -26.60 -18.77
N ALA A 156 -29.71 -26.93 -17.49
CA ALA A 156 -29.09 -26.13 -16.45
C ALA A 156 -27.58 -26.03 -16.71
N PRO A 157 -26.94 -24.85 -16.51
CA PRO A 157 -25.53 -24.70 -16.72
C PRO A 157 -24.74 -25.61 -15.75
N ALA A 158 -23.66 -26.20 -16.23
CA ALA A 158 -22.79 -27.09 -15.43
C ALA A 158 -22.16 -26.36 -14.22
N GLN A 159 -22.03 -25.04 -14.28
CA GLN A 159 -21.51 -24.21 -13.19
C GLN A 159 -22.57 -23.21 -12.75
N PRO A 160 -22.71 -22.97 -11.43
CA PRO A 160 -23.63 -21.96 -10.92
C PRO A 160 -23.23 -20.54 -11.40
N LEU A 161 -24.20 -19.69 -11.60
CA LEU A 161 -23.96 -18.29 -11.95
C LEU A 161 -23.24 -17.58 -10.80
N THR A 162 -22.27 -16.75 -11.12
CA THR A 162 -21.61 -15.87 -10.14
C THR A 162 -22.56 -14.72 -9.81
N CYS A 163 -23.05 -14.68 -8.59
CA CYS A 163 -23.91 -13.61 -8.08
C CYS A 163 -23.09 -12.50 -7.44
N GLY A 164 -23.61 -11.27 -7.48
CA GLY A 164 -23.01 -10.12 -6.80
C GLY A 164 -23.12 -10.23 -5.28
N ASP A 165 -22.47 -9.29 -4.57
CA ASP A 165 -22.42 -9.25 -3.11
C ASP A 165 -23.82 -9.25 -2.48
N GLY A 166 -24.01 -10.11 -1.48
CA GLY A 166 -25.30 -10.26 -0.77
C GLY A 166 -26.38 -11.03 -1.55
N LEU A 167 -26.03 -11.58 -2.69
CA LEU A 167 -26.91 -12.44 -3.49
C LEU A 167 -26.46 -13.89 -3.46
N GLU A 168 -27.41 -14.81 -3.49
CA GLU A 168 -27.16 -16.25 -3.61
C GLU A 168 -27.74 -16.82 -4.92
N TYR A 169 -27.00 -17.74 -5.52
CA TYR A 169 -27.50 -18.49 -6.66
C TYR A 169 -28.66 -19.40 -6.25
N PHE A 170 -29.67 -19.47 -7.07
CA PHE A 170 -30.73 -20.45 -6.93
C PHE A 170 -31.02 -21.15 -8.26
N SER A 171 -31.36 -22.42 -8.20
CA SER A 171 -31.86 -23.21 -9.33
C SER A 171 -33.05 -24.02 -8.88
N ASN A 172 -34.05 -24.13 -9.78
CA ASN A 172 -35.23 -24.95 -9.58
C ASN A 172 -35.53 -25.71 -10.89
N ASP A 173 -35.16 -26.96 -10.91
CA ASP A 173 -35.30 -27.80 -12.12
C ASP A 173 -36.75 -28.06 -12.51
N LYS A 174 -37.68 -28.14 -11.53
CA LYS A 174 -39.10 -28.36 -11.81
C LYS A 174 -39.71 -27.19 -12.56
N SER A 175 -39.40 -25.97 -12.20
CA SER A 175 -39.87 -24.74 -12.85
C SER A 175 -38.96 -24.24 -13.95
N LYS A 176 -37.82 -24.90 -14.18
CA LYS A 176 -36.73 -24.46 -15.07
C LYS A 176 -36.34 -23.00 -14.82
N GLN A 177 -36.18 -22.63 -13.56
CA GLN A 177 -35.80 -21.30 -13.16
C GLN A 177 -34.46 -21.31 -12.48
N LEU A 178 -33.63 -20.32 -12.77
CA LEU A 178 -32.37 -20.09 -12.09
C LEU A 178 -32.09 -18.58 -12.05
N GLY A 179 -31.14 -18.17 -11.21
CA GLY A 179 -30.79 -16.75 -11.09
C GLY A 179 -30.09 -16.43 -9.79
N CYS A 180 -30.06 -15.14 -9.47
CA CYS A 180 -29.50 -14.61 -8.23
C CYS A 180 -30.61 -13.92 -7.42
N ARG A 181 -30.71 -14.25 -6.14
CA ARG A 181 -31.68 -13.66 -5.21
C ARG A 181 -30.97 -13.20 -3.94
N LYS A 182 -31.61 -12.33 -3.17
CA LYS A 182 -31.06 -11.94 -1.86
C LYS A 182 -30.83 -13.16 -0.98
N ALA A 183 -29.65 -13.25 -0.40
CA ALA A 183 -29.34 -14.31 0.57
C ALA A 183 -30.32 -14.21 1.75
N LYS A 184 -30.94 -15.33 2.10
CA LYS A 184 -31.77 -15.39 3.31
C LYS A 184 -30.86 -15.24 4.51
N GLY A 185 -30.95 -14.11 5.23
CA GLY A 185 -30.23 -13.94 6.50
C GLY A 185 -30.52 -15.13 7.42
N LYS A 186 -29.47 -15.78 7.88
CA LYS A 186 -29.63 -16.75 8.97
C LYS A 186 -30.19 -15.99 10.18
N LYS A 187 -31.41 -16.34 10.60
CA LYS A 187 -31.94 -15.95 11.92
C LYS A 187 -31.14 -16.58 13.00
#